data_1289830846cf8acdf3a45e1c948a73d7
#
_entry.id   1289830846cf8acdf3a45e1c948a73d7
#
_cell.length_a   1.000
_cell.length_b   1.000
_cell.length_c   1.000
_cell.angle_alpha   90.00
_cell.angle_beta   90.00
_cell.angle_gamma   90.00
#
_symmetry.space_group_name_H-M   'P 1'
#
loop_
_entity.id
_entity.type
_entity.pdbx_description
1 polymer ?
#
loop_
_entity_poly.entity_id
_entity_poly.type
_entity_poly.pdbx_seq_one_letter_code
_entity_poly.pdbx_strand_id
1 'polypeptide(L)'
;GIKKNPPLIAVENSPVGSYRRTFTIPAHWNKRQIILYFGGVASAFYVWVNGEKVGYSQDSKTPSEFDITPYVKQGENEIAVQVFKFSDGYYLEDQDYWRFAGIQRDVYVYARSETHVRDYEVVTDLDGEYKNADFHLFVELGKAGEGKIKGAEVEVSLLDKAGKSIYNERKRWNAADRELHFKKEVREPLLWSAEK
;
A
#
# COMPACT_ATOMS: atom_id res chain seq x y z
N GLY A 1 31.46 6.05 -12.51
CA GLY A 1 30.82 6.09 -11.19
C GLY A 1 30.50 7.51 -10.77
N ILE A 2 29.48 7.70 -9.94
CA ILE A 2 29.16 9.01 -9.38
C ILE A 2 30.26 9.41 -8.42
N LYS A 3 30.72 10.67 -8.52
CA LYS A 3 31.59 11.23 -7.51
C LYS A 3 30.80 11.32 -6.19
N LYS A 4 31.25 10.62 -5.18
CA LYS A 4 30.57 10.62 -3.87
C LYS A 4 30.62 12.01 -3.23
N ASN A 5 29.46 12.61 -3.05
CA ASN A 5 29.30 13.92 -2.38
C ASN A 5 27.91 13.97 -1.68
N PRO A 6 27.62 13.02 -0.77
CA PRO A 6 26.29 12.97 -0.14
C PRO A 6 25.99 14.26 0.64
N PRO A 7 24.76 14.76 0.61
CA PRO A 7 23.57 14.16 -0.04
C PRO A 7 23.41 14.59 -1.51
N LEU A 8 24.37 15.30 -2.09
CA LEU A 8 24.25 15.93 -3.42
C LEU A 8 24.46 14.91 -4.54
N ILE A 9 23.58 14.95 -5.53
CA ILE A 9 23.71 14.20 -6.79
C ILE A 9 24.12 15.15 -7.91
N ALA A 10 25.16 14.80 -8.65
CA ALA A 10 25.59 15.57 -9.83
C ALA A 10 24.53 15.44 -10.93
N VAL A 11 23.80 16.52 -11.20
CA VAL A 11 22.72 16.58 -12.20
C VAL A 11 23.21 16.21 -13.59
N GLU A 12 24.43 16.63 -13.96
CA GLU A 12 25.04 16.46 -15.28
C GLU A 12 25.25 14.98 -15.66
N ASN A 13 25.31 14.07 -14.67
CA ASN A 13 25.59 12.65 -14.85
C ASN A 13 24.47 11.76 -14.34
N SER A 14 23.26 12.29 -14.09
CA SER A 14 22.11 11.51 -13.63
C SER A 14 21.18 11.18 -14.81
N PRO A 15 21.23 9.98 -15.37
CA PRO A 15 20.29 9.56 -16.40
C PRO A 15 18.85 9.62 -15.90
N VAL A 16 17.94 10.04 -16.78
CA VAL A 16 16.52 10.14 -16.51
C VAL A 16 15.75 9.30 -17.54
N GLY A 17 14.87 8.44 -17.06
CA GLY A 17 13.92 7.70 -17.90
C GLY A 17 12.56 8.40 -17.91
N SER A 18 12.03 8.67 -19.10
CA SER A 18 10.67 9.22 -19.25
C SER A 18 9.75 8.17 -19.83
N TYR A 19 8.63 7.95 -19.15
CA TYR A 19 7.60 6.98 -19.53
C TYR A 19 6.29 7.70 -19.75
N ARG A 20 5.52 7.25 -20.75
CA ARG A 20 4.20 7.79 -21.06
C ARG A 20 3.29 6.67 -21.53
N ARG A 21 2.05 6.63 -21.00
CA ARG A 21 1.05 5.63 -21.36
C ARG A 21 -0.36 6.16 -21.17
N THR A 22 -1.29 5.69 -21.99
CA THR A 22 -2.72 5.86 -21.76
C THR A 22 -3.30 4.71 -20.95
N PHE A 23 -4.37 5.01 -20.18
CA PHE A 23 -5.14 4.04 -19.43
C PHE A 23 -6.59 4.48 -19.34
N THR A 24 -7.49 3.55 -19.05
CA THR A 24 -8.93 3.81 -19.04
C THR A 24 -9.52 3.64 -17.64
N ILE A 25 -10.29 4.64 -17.18
CA ILE A 25 -11.10 4.53 -15.97
C ILE A 25 -12.48 3.99 -16.36
N PRO A 26 -12.87 2.79 -15.89
CA PRO A 26 -14.17 2.19 -16.17
C PRO A 26 -15.33 2.98 -15.54
N ALA A 27 -16.49 2.98 -16.19
CA ALA A 27 -17.66 3.71 -15.72
C ALA A 27 -18.13 3.29 -14.30
N HIS A 28 -17.98 2.01 -13.96
CA HIS A 28 -18.38 1.48 -12.64
C HIS A 28 -17.45 1.90 -11.50
N TRP A 29 -16.34 2.61 -11.78
CA TRP A 29 -15.46 3.21 -10.77
C TRP A 29 -15.92 4.62 -10.35
N ASN A 30 -17.02 5.11 -10.89
CA ASN A 30 -17.58 6.40 -10.48
C ASN A 30 -17.78 6.46 -8.95
N LYS A 31 -17.46 7.60 -8.33
CA LYS A 31 -17.51 7.84 -6.88
C LYS A 31 -16.61 6.92 -6.04
N ARG A 32 -15.61 6.31 -6.65
CA ARG A 32 -14.58 5.56 -5.92
C ARG A 32 -13.31 6.39 -5.81
N GLN A 33 -12.50 6.10 -4.81
CA GLN A 33 -11.13 6.58 -4.73
C GLN A 33 -10.29 5.79 -5.72
N ILE A 34 -9.53 6.50 -6.55
CA ILE A 34 -8.67 5.90 -7.58
C ILE A 34 -7.22 6.03 -7.16
N ILE A 35 -6.55 4.91 -7.01
CA ILE A 35 -5.16 4.83 -6.56
C ILE A 35 -4.28 4.33 -7.71
N LEU A 36 -3.17 5.02 -7.93
CA LEU A 36 -2.08 4.59 -8.80
C LEU A 36 -0.99 3.98 -7.93
N TYR A 37 -0.67 2.73 -8.20
CA TYR A 37 0.29 1.92 -7.44
C TYR A 37 1.53 1.65 -8.27
N PHE A 38 2.70 1.85 -7.67
CA PHE A 38 3.99 1.42 -8.18
C PHE A 38 4.60 0.43 -7.18
N GLY A 39 4.87 -0.79 -7.61
CA GLY A 39 5.42 -1.83 -6.73
C GLY A 39 6.90 -1.64 -6.39
N GLY A 40 7.63 -0.84 -7.16
CA GLY A 40 9.02 -0.48 -6.91
C GLY A 40 9.64 0.27 -8.09
N VAL A 41 10.21 1.44 -7.81
CA VAL A 41 10.85 2.31 -8.81
C VAL A 41 12.19 2.83 -8.26
N ALA A 42 13.28 2.52 -8.93
CA ALA A 42 14.62 2.95 -8.51
C ALA A 42 15.11 4.13 -9.35
N SER A 43 15.62 5.20 -8.74
CA SER A 43 15.75 5.45 -7.29
C SER A 43 14.69 6.45 -6.79
N ALA A 44 14.25 7.39 -7.66
CA ALA A 44 13.25 8.39 -7.37
C ALA A 44 12.46 8.73 -8.63
N PHE A 45 11.23 9.20 -8.48
CA PHE A 45 10.41 9.53 -9.63
C PHE A 45 9.34 10.59 -9.33
N TYR A 46 8.97 11.31 -10.37
CA TYR A 46 7.78 12.16 -10.42
C TYR A 46 6.69 11.52 -11.25
N VAL A 47 5.44 11.82 -10.91
CA VAL A 47 4.25 11.34 -11.59
C VAL A 47 3.36 12.49 -12.01
N TRP A 48 2.84 12.44 -13.23
CA TRP A 48 1.79 13.32 -13.76
C TRP A 48 0.63 12.46 -14.29
N VAL A 49 -0.57 12.97 -14.14
CA VAL A 49 -1.79 12.42 -14.74
C VAL A 49 -2.49 13.55 -15.49
N ASN A 50 -2.81 13.33 -16.77
CA ASN A 50 -3.45 14.32 -17.66
C ASN A 50 -2.72 15.68 -17.67
N GLY A 51 -1.39 15.67 -17.54
CA GLY A 51 -0.57 16.89 -17.51
C GLY A 51 -0.40 17.53 -16.13
N GLU A 52 -1.20 17.14 -15.15
CA GLU A 52 -1.13 17.66 -13.77
C GLU A 52 -0.13 16.85 -12.94
N LYS A 53 0.73 17.54 -12.18
CA LYS A 53 1.71 16.90 -11.30
C LYS A 53 1.01 16.30 -10.07
N VAL A 54 1.08 15.00 -9.95
CA VAL A 54 0.48 14.23 -8.85
C VAL A 54 1.38 14.16 -7.63
N GLY A 55 2.67 13.80 -7.84
CA GLY A 55 3.56 13.62 -6.71
C GLY A 55 4.98 13.19 -7.07
N TYR A 56 5.71 12.88 -6.00
CA TYR A 56 7.09 12.40 -6.01
C TYR A 56 7.23 11.25 -5.02
N SER A 57 8.08 10.29 -5.33
CA SER A 57 8.48 9.25 -4.38
C SER A 57 9.94 8.85 -4.60
N GLN A 58 10.54 8.35 -3.55
CA GLN A 58 11.82 7.65 -3.53
C GLN A 58 11.72 6.47 -2.57
N ASP A 59 12.71 5.63 -2.45
CA ASP A 59 12.74 4.30 -1.88
C ASP A 59 12.48 3.24 -2.96
N SER A 60 13.57 2.66 -3.42
CA SER A 60 13.56 1.79 -4.61
C SER A 60 12.83 0.47 -4.42
N LYS A 61 12.59 0.02 -3.19
CA LYS A 61 12.15 -1.34 -2.91
C LYS A 61 10.77 -1.44 -2.28
N THR A 62 10.26 -0.35 -1.73
CA THR A 62 8.91 -0.29 -1.19
C THR A 62 7.90 0.23 -2.22
N PRO A 63 6.63 -0.16 -2.10
CA PRO A 63 5.57 0.38 -2.94
C PRO A 63 5.32 1.86 -2.70
N SER A 64 4.85 2.55 -3.75
CA SER A 64 4.37 3.93 -3.67
C SER A 64 2.95 4.02 -4.20
N GLU A 65 2.08 4.68 -3.46
CA GLU A 65 0.69 4.90 -3.82
C GLU A 65 0.38 6.39 -3.96
N PHE A 66 -0.37 6.73 -5.00
CA PHE A 66 -0.83 8.09 -5.23
C PHE A 66 -2.34 8.10 -5.41
N ASP A 67 -3.05 8.95 -4.67
CA ASP A 67 -4.45 9.23 -4.91
C ASP A 67 -4.58 10.11 -6.16
N ILE A 68 -5.01 9.49 -7.26
CA ILE A 68 -5.19 10.18 -8.53
C ILE A 68 -6.65 10.56 -8.80
N THR A 69 -7.55 10.37 -7.84
CA THR A 69 -8.97 10.69 -7.97
C THR A 69 -9.23 12.08 -8.52
N PRO A 70 -8.58 13.16 -8.04
CA PRO A 70 -8.81 14.51 -8.53
C PRO A 70 -8.24 14.78 -9.93
N TYR A 71 -7.37 13.92 -10.44
CA TYR A 71 -6.65 14.13 -11.70
C TYR A 71 -7.23 13.32 -12.88
N VAL A 72 -8.08 12.32 -12.60
CA VAL A 72 -8.63 11.43 -13.62
C VAL A 72 -10.03 11.85 -14.05
N LYS A 73 -10.37 11.50 -15.29
CA LYS A 73 -11.72 11.57 -15.85
C LYS A 73 -12.19 10.17 -16.23
N GLN A 74 -13.49 10.00 -16.39
CA GLN A 74 -14.05 8.77 -16.95
C GLN A 74 -13.54 8.56 -18.38
N GLY A 75 -13.23 7.31 -18.74
CA GLY A 75 -12.65 6.97 -20.03
C GLY A 75 -11.13 7.12 -20.05
N GLU A 76 -10.60 7.55 -21.19
CA GLU A 76 -9.15 7.61 -21.42
C GLU A 76 -8.47 8.72 -20.64
N ASN A 77 -7.36 8.37 -20.02
CA ASN A 77 -6.45 9.24 -19.27
C ASN A 77 -5.01 8.94 -19.69
N GLU A 78 -4.11 9.86 -19.40
CA GLU A 78 -2.69 9.73 -19.66
C GLU A 78 -1.87 9.81 -18.38
N ILE A 79 -0.91 8.92 -18.24
CA ILE A 79 0.12 8.98 -17.21
C ILE A 79 1.47 9.29 -17.82
N ALA A 80 2.25 10.17 -17.19
CA ALA A 80 3.66 10.38 -17.45
C ALA A 80 4.46 10.19 -16.16
N VAL A 81 5.61 9.52 -16.29
CA VAL A 81 6.51 9.24 -15.16
C VAL A 81 7.92 9.60 -15.56
N GLN A 82 8.61 10.35 -14.71
CA GLN A 82 10.01 10.70 -14.88
C GLN A 82 10.82 10.03 -13.76
N VAL A 83 11.67 9.09 -14.13
CA VAL A 83 12.46 8.27 -13.19
C VAL A 83 13.92 8.72 -13.24
N PHE A 84 14.47 9.03 -12.08
CA PHE A 84 15.86 9.40 -11.91
C PHE A 84 16.68 8.19 -11.47
N LYS A 85 17.77 7.90 -12.17
CA LYS A 85 18.67 6.82 -11.81
C LYS A 85 19.30 7.03 -10.43
N PHE A 86 19.57 8.27 -10.08
CA PHE A 86 20.23 8.65 -8.84
C PHE A 86 19.42 9.69 -8.08
N SER A 87 19.32 9.51 -6.76
CA SER A 87 18.75 10.42 -5.78
C SER A 87 19.66 10.43 -4.56
N ASP A 88 19.38 11.28 -3.59
CA ASP A 88 20.08 11.25 -2.29
C ASP A 88 19.89 9.91 -1.57
N GLY A 89 18.71 9.27 -1.69
CA GLY A 89 18.43 7.91 -1.20
C GLY A 89 19.38 6.85 -1.76
N TYR A 90 19.91 7.05 -2.96
CA TYR A 90 20.89 6.15 -3.58
C TYR A 90 22.11 5.86 -2.69
N TYR A 91 22.52 6.81 -1.86
CA TYR A 91 23.64 6.61 -0.93
C TYR A 91 23.30 5.68 0.23
N LEU A 92 22.03 5.57 0.60
CA LEU A 92 21.53 4.71 1.67
C LEU A 92 21.11 3.33 1.17
N GLU A 93 20.77 3.23 -0.10
CA GLU A 93 20.30 1.99 -0.76
C GLU A 93 21.45 1.19 -1.40
N ASP A 94 22.69 1.41 -0.96
CA ASP A 94 23.90 0.81 -1.51
C ASP A 94 24.19 -0.57 -0.88
N GLN A 95 23.31 -1.56 -1.14
CA GLN A 95 23.55 -2.95 -0.80
C GLN A 95 24.37 -3.66 -1.89
N ASP A 96 24.89 -4.84 -1.57
CA ASP A 96 25.64 -5.70 -2.49
C ASP A 96 24.72 -6.45 -3.47
N TYR A 97 24.16 -5.72 -4.43
CA TYR A 97 23.35 -6.27 -5.50
C TYR A 97 23.38 -5.39 -6.76
N TRP A 98 22.75 -5.87 -7.85
CA TRP A 98 22.68 -5.15 -9.12
C TRP A 98 21.95 -3.81 -9.00
N ARG A 99 22.57 -2.75 -9.51
CA ARG A 99 22.05 -1.37 -9.49
C ARG A 99 21.29 -1.04 -10.75
N PHE A 100 20.14 -1.64 -10.92
CA PHE A 100 19.23 -1.29 -11.99
C PHE A 100 18.40 -0.07 -11.59
N ALA A 101 18.15 0.81 -12.56
CA ALA A 101 17.24 1.93 -12.43
C ALA A 101 15.98 1.67 -13.27
N GLY A 102 14.91 2.38 -12.96
CA GLY A 102 13.66 2.31 -13.70
C GLY A 102 12.53 1.68 -12.89
N ILE A 103 11.45 1.39 -13.56
CA ILE A 103 10.27 0.72 -13.00
C ILE A 103 10.56 -0.77 -12.97
N GLN A 104 10.73 -1.33 -11.77
CA GLN A 104 11.20 -2.72 -11.58
C GLN A 104 10.07 -3.70 -11.26
N ARG A 105 8.91 -3.21 -10.84
CA ARG A 105 7.75 -4.01 -10.46
C ARG A 105 6.50 -3.48 -11.13
N ASP A 106 5.39 -4.16 -10.93
CA ASP A 106 4.12 -3.84 -11.54
C ASP A 106 3.65 -2.42 -11.21
N VAL A 107 3.01 -1.81 -12.22
CA VAL A 107 2.29 -0.53 -12.09
C VAL A 107 0.86 -0.78 -12.50
N TYR A 108 -0.08 -0.43 -11.63
CA TYR A 108 -1.49 -0.58 -11.91
C TYR A 108 -2.32 0.52 -11.24
N VAL A 109 -3.55 0.64 -11.72
CA VAL A 109 -4.55 1.54 -11.14
C VAL A 109 -5.66 0.66 -10.55
N TYR A 110 -6.10 0.98 -9.34
CA TYR A 110 -7.21 0.31 -8.72
C TYR A 110 -8.18 1.30 -8.07
N ALA A 111 -9.42 0.85 -7.86
CA ALA A 111 -10.45 1.64 -7.20
C ALA A 111 -10.87 0.99 -5.89
N ARG A 112 -10.97 1.80 -4.84
CA ARG A 112 -11.49 1.37 -3.54
C ARG A 112 -12.70 2.20 -3.13
N SER A 113 -13.51 1.68 -2.22
CA SER A 113 -14.66 2.39 -1.67
C SER A 113 -14.20 3.66 -0.94
N GLU A 114 -15.08 4.65 -0.86
CA GLU A 114 -14.80 5.89 -0.11
C GLU A 114 -14.41 5.57 1.35
N THR A 115 -15.17 4.66 1.98
CA THR A 115 -14.80 4.07 3.27
C THR A 115 -14.25 2.68 3.03
N HIS A 116 -13.07 2.39 3.57
CA HIS A 116 -12.34 1.13 3.34
C HIS A 116 -11.52 0.77 4.58
N VAL A 117 -11.09 -0.48 4.67
CA VAL A 117 -10.05 -0.86 5.62
C VAL A 117 -8.75 -0.21 5.15
N ARG A 118 -8.19 0.65 6.01
CA ARG A 118 -6.94 1.35 5.74
C ARG A 118 -5.75 0.47 6.08
N ASP A 119 -5.83 -0.15 7.27
CA ASP A 119 -4.78 -1.02 7.78
C ASP A 119 -5.38 -2.05 8.74
N TYR A 120 -4.67 -3.13 8.96
CA TYR A 120 -5.00 -4.10 9.99
C TYR A 120 -3.73 -4.78 10.52
N GLU A 121 -3.76 -5.11 11.82
CA GLU A 121 -2.71 -5.85 12.48
C GLU A 121 -3.29 -7.12 13.11
N VAL A 122 -2.66 -8.26 12.83
CA VAL A 122 -2.99 -9.55 13.44
C VAL A 122 -1.88 -9.93 14.41
N VAL A 123 -2.23 -10.12 15.68
CA VAL A 123 -1.32 -10.63 16.70
C VAL A 123 -1.86 -11.94 17.24
N THR A 124 -1.00 -12.95 17.28
CA THR A 124 -1.32 -14.26 17.84
C THR A 124 -0.27 -14.62 18.88
N ASP A 125 -0.69 -14.66 20.15
CA ASP A 125 0.17 -14.99 21.27
C ASP A 125 -0.19 -16.38 21.81
N LEU A 126 0.80 -17.27 21.86
CA LEU A 126 0.63 -18.58 22.50
C LEU A 126 0.81 -18.46 24.01
N ASP A 127 0.05 -19.27 24.75
CA ASP A 127 0.28 -19.41 26.18
C ASP A 127 1.65 -20.07 26.49
N GLY A 128 2.08 -20.01 27.75
CA GLY A 128 3.40 -20.52 28.17
C GLY A 128 3.57 -22.04 27.99
N GLU A 129 2.49 -22.77 27.73
CA GLU A 129 2.49 -24.22 27.46
C GLU A 129 2.32 -24.55 25.97
N TYR A 130 2.18 -23.52 25.10
CA TYR A 130 1.91 -23.64 23.65
C TYR A 130 0.65 -24.43 23.30
N LYS A 131 -0.35 -24.40 24.20
CA LYS A 131 -1.61 -25.13 24.03
C LYS A 131 -2.76 -24.29 23.51
N ASN A 132 -2.80 -23.02 23.90
CA ASN A 132 -3.83 -22.09 23.49
C ASN A 132 -3.20 -20.81 22.96
N ALA A 133 -3.98 -20.01 22.23
CA ALA A 133 -3.54 -18.75 21.69
C ALA A 133 -4.58 -17.65 21.93
N ASP A 134 -4.11 -16.46 22.22
CA ASP A 134 -4.89 -15.23 22.13
C ASP A 134 -4.76 -14.66 20.70
N PHE A 135 -5.87 -14.60 19.99
CA PHE A 135 -5.99 -13.93 18.71
C PHE A 135 -6.43 -12.50 18.94
N HIS A 136 -5.68 -11.55 18.41
CA HIS A 136 -6.04 -10.14 18.36
C HIS A 136 -6.03 -9.65 16.92
N LEU A 137 -7.04 -8.90 16.54
CA LEU A 137 -7.10 -8.19 15.27
C LEU A 137 -7.44 -6.73 15.55
N PHE A 138 -6.57 -5.85 15.12
CA PHE A 138 -6.77 -4.41 15.12
C PHE A 138 -7.12 -3.97 13.71
N VAL A 139 -8.15 -3.16 13.55
CA VAL A 139 -8.62 -2.70 12.23
C VAL A 139 -8.77 -1.19 12.22
N GLU A 140 -8.05 -0.53 11.33
CA GLU A 140 -8.18 0.89 11.06
C GLU A 140 -9.02 1.11 9.79
N LEU A 141 -10.04 1.98 9.87
CA LEU A 141 -10.78 2.41 8.70
C LEU A 141 -10.26 3.75 8.17
N GLY A 142 -10.15 3.83 6.86
CA GLY A 142 -9.85 5.05 6.12
C GLY A 142 -11.08 5.58 5.37
N LYS A 143 -11.04 6.88 5.08
CA LYS A 143 -12.03 7.54 4.24
C LYS A 143 -11.32 8.41 3.19
N ALA A 144 -11.77 8.32 1.95
CA ALA A 144 -11.35 9.23 0.90
C ALA A 144 -11.92 10.64 1.14
N GLY A 145 -11.08 11.67 0.94
CA GLY A 145 -11.47 13.06 1.14
C GLY A 145 -11.65 13.44 2.61
N GLU A 146 -12.20 14.62 2.82
CA GLU A 146 -12.43 15.16 4.17
C GLU A 146 -13.70 14.60 4.83
N GLY A 147 -13.71 14.55 6.16
CA GLY A 147 -14.87 14.21 6.95
C GLY A 147 -14.74 12.92 7.75
N LYS A 148 -15.74 12.66 8.59
CA LYS A 148 -15.76 11.49 9.49
C LYS A 148 -16.46 10.30 8.84
N ILE A 149 -15.98 9.11 9.15
CA ILE A 149 -16.67 7.86 8.79
C ILE A 149 -17.95 7.76 9.62
N LYS A 150 -19.08 7.51 8.96
CA LYS A 150 -20.39 7.37 9.60
C LYS A 150 -21.05 6.08 9.14
N GLY A 151 -21.66 5.35 10.08
CA GLY A 151 -22.48 4.18 9.80
C GLY A 151 -21.73 2.98 9.25
N ALA A 152 -20.41 2.94 9.39
CA ALA A 152 -19.63 1.76 9.01
C ALA A 152 -19.72 0.67 10.07
N GLU A 153 -19.69 -0.56 9.63
CA GLU A 153 -19.61 -1.77 10.47
C GLU A 153 -18.50 -2.66 9.93
N VAL A 154 -17.69 -3.21 10.82
CA VAL A 154 -16.64 -4.18 10.49
C VAL A 154 -17.07 -5.54 11.00
N GLU A 155 -17.11 -6.52 10.09
CA GLU A 155 -17.34 -7.93 10.41
C GLU A 155 -16.03 -8.69 10.27
N VAL A 156 -15.69 -9.45 11.28
CA VAL A 156 -14.50 -10.31 11.33
C VAL A 156 -14.92 -11.76 11.48
N SER A 157 -14.37 -12.62 10.62
CA SER A 157 -14.52 -14.07 10.72
C SER A 157 -13.14 -14.72 10.74
N LEU A 158 -12.86 -15.53 11.77
CA LEU A 158 -11.70 -16.39 11.82
C LEU A 158 -12.16 -17.81 11.44
N LEU A 159 -11.53 -18.38 10.43
CA LEU A 159 -11.89 -19.70 9.89
C LEU A 159 -10.76 -20.70 10.17
N ASP A 160 -11.11 -21.95 10.38
CA ASP A 160 -10.15 -23.05 10.37
C ASP A 160 -9.74 -23.41 8.92
N LYS A 161 -8.81 -24.35 8.77
CA LYS A 161 -8.35 -24.80 7.44
C LYS A 161 -9.43 -25.49 6.60
N ALA A 162 -10.53 -25.92 7.21
CA ALA A 162 -11.68 -26.50 6.52
C ALA A 162 -12.72 -25.44 6.12
N GLY A 163 -12.47 -24.16 6.44
CA GLY A 163 -13.40 -23.06 6.19
C GLY A 163 -14.53 -22.93 7.21
N LYS A 164 -14.49 -23.69 8.33
CA LYS A 164 -15.45 -23.56 9.40
C LYS A 164 -15.11 -22.37 10.28
N SER A 165 -16.10 -21.52 10.56
CA SER A 165 -15.94 -20.37 11.44
C SER A 165 -15.71 -20.82 12.88
N ILE A 166 -14.62 -20.35 13.48
CA ILE A 166 -14.28 -20.50 14.90
C ILE A 166 -14.50 -19.21 15.69
N TYR A 167 -14.67 -18.10 14.98
CA TYR A 167 -15.02 -16.81 15.55
C TYR A 167 -15.70 -15.93 14.49
N ASN A 168 -16.72 -15.19 14.92
CA ASN A 168 -17.37 -14.15 14.14
C ASN A 168 -17.82 -13.05 15.08
N GLU A 169 -17.49 -11.80 14.76
CA GLU A 169 -17.90 -10.62 15.51
C GLU A 169 -18.10 -9.43 14.59
N ARG A 170 -19.10 -8.58 14.91
CA ARG A 170 -19.35 -7.30 14.24
C ARG A 170 -19.21 -6.16 15.23
N LYS A 171 -18.50 -5.12 14.81
CA LYS A 171 -18.37 -3.88 15.57
C LYS A 171 -18.71 -2.67 14.71
N ARG A 172 -19.47 -1.74 15.27
CA ARG A 172 -19.73 -0.46 14.63
C ARG A 172 -18.57 0.47 14.83
N TRP A 173 -18.23 1.19 13.76
CA TRP A 173 -17.26 2.28 13.81
C TRP A 173 -17.94 3.56 14.32
N ASN A 174 -17.42 4.13 15.40
CA ASN A 174 -17.85 5.42 15.91
C ASN A 174 -16.91 6.51 15.39
N ALA A 175 -17.44 7.74 15.28
CA ALA A 175 -16.68 8.87 14.72
C ALA A 175 -15.43 9.28 15.54
N ALA A 176 -15.30 8.77 16.76
CA ALA A 176 -14.17 8.99 17.65
C ALA A 176 -13.14 7.82 17.63
N ASP A 177 -13.51 6.69 17.03
CA ASP A 177 -12.63 5.53 16.96
C ASP A 177 -11.44 5.84 16.06
N ARG A 178 -10.27 5.35 16.47
CA ARG A 178 -9.06 5.31 15.66
C ARG A 178 -8.84 3.92 15.09
N GLU A 179 -9.32 2.93 15.85
CA GLU A 179 -9.09 1.52 15.61
C GLU A 179 -10.20 0.70 16.26
N LEU A 180 -10.56 -0.44 15.69
CA LEU A 180 -11.39 -1.46 16.32
C LEU A 180 -10.53 -2.67 16.68
N HIS A 181 -10.63 -3.10 17.91
CA HIS A 181 -9.93 -4.27 18.41
C HIS A 181 -10.90 -5.45 18.59
N PHE A 182 -10.57 -6.57 17.96
CA PHE A 182 -11.25 -7.87 18.09
C PHE A 182 -10.33 -8.82 18.83
N LYS A 183 -10.88 -9.61 19.76
CA LYS A 183 -10.10 -10.57 20.54
C LYS A 183 -10.84 -11.90 20.66
N LYS A 184 -10.09 -13.01 20.56
CA LYS A 184 -10.59 -14.37 20.75
C LYS A 184 -9.52 -15.29 21.30
N GLU A 185 -9.81 -15.98 22.40
CA GLU A 185 -9.03 -17.15 22.82
C GLU A 185 -9.32 -18.33 21.86
N VAL A 186 -8.28 -18.88 21.27
CA VAL A 186 -8.32 -20.06 20.40
C VAL A 186 -7.68 -21.22 21.13
N ARG A 187 -8.48 -22.23 21.45
CA ARG A 187 -8.01 -23.44 22.13
C ARG A 187 -7.43 -24.42 21.11
N GLU A 188 -6.31 -25.01 21.45
CA GLU A 188 -5.60 -26.01 20.65
C GLU A 188 -5.45 -25.60 19.17
N PRO A 189 -4.88 -24.40 18.89
CA PRO A 189 -4.68 -23.95 17.52
C PRO A 189 -3.72 -24.87 16.78
N LEU A 190 -3.87 -24.95 15.47
CA LEU A 190 -2.86 -25.56 14.63
C LEU A 190 -1.62 -24.66 14.64
N LEU A 191 -0.54 -25.18 15.22
CA LEU A 191 0.72 -24.46 15.28
C LEU A 191 1.41 -24.47 13.91
N TRP A 192 2.01 -23.36 13.57
CA TRP A 192 2.91 -23.27 12.43
C TRP A 192 4.24 -23.98 12.72
N SER A 193 4.76 -24.66 11.74
CA SER A 193 6.13 -25.18 11.75
C SER A 193 6.74 -25.02 10.36
N ALA A 194 8.08 -25.00 10.29
CA ALA A 194 8.78 -24.89 9.00
C ALA A 194 8.53 -26.09 8.06
N GLU A 195 8.01 -27.19 8.58
CA GLU A 195 7.81 -28.45 7.83
C GLU A 195 6.36 -28.74 7.49
N LYS A 196 5.38 -27.93 7.93
CA LYS A 196 3.95 -28.19 7.74
C LYS A 196 3.22 -26.94 7.27
#